data_a1d07acfae768e7c506f7d66d571b8ff
#
_entry.id   a1d07acfae768e7c506f7d66d571b8ff
#
_cell.length_a   1.000
_cell.length_b   1.000
_cell.length_c   1.000
_cell.angle_alpha   90.00
_cell.angle_beta   90.00
_cell.angle_gamma   90.00
#
_symmetry.space_group_name_H-M   'P 1'
#
loop_
_entity.id
_entity.type
_entity.pdbx_description
1 polymer ?
#
loop_
_entity_poly.entity_id
_entity_poly.type
_entity_poly.pdbx_seq_one_letter_code
_entity_poly.pdbx_strand_id
1 'polypeptide(L)'
;ALNLRFAECDGVPMQCIAPAATGLPLLDLSADPAPERAAHAWTERLLATPFNLSKGHAHRAALLKLGPALYWYVACAHHIVLDGWSYALWAREVVARYEAIRSGVNKASANEANADNACTEDAQQIQRSVPPLLQLLAEERSYSDSRRYAAAAAYWQQRFEKVPASPVPLRQTSAGSAASVRHTVSWPRQEYARLETFAAALSVSAHHVLLALTYAYFASVSNQDALVIGVPSHNRHRSALKTVLGSFATISPLRIVIDRRASFATLIDTVKDALAAATRHSRYPLNRLGEALRARGQDVSRLFDVQFNYQRFDHEARINGAMIESHHFGNGYEQVPVVVTICDYGVSHDIEWIVEVNTAHFDGRDAEAIMARLRTLLDRVMREPDA
;
A
#
# COMPACT_ATOMS: atom_id res chain seq x y z
N ALA A 1 6.36 -6.36 14.76
CA ALA A 1 6.13 -4.95 14.42
C ALA A 1 5.04 -4.31 15.28
N LEU A 2 3.90 -4.98 15.52
CA LEU A 2 2.74 -4.39 16.23
C LEU A 2 3.08 -3.91 17.67
N ASN A 3 4.06 -4.51 18.33
CA ASN A 3 4.48 -4.13 19.67
C ASN A 3 5.58 -3.04 19.69
N LEU A 4 5.85 -2.39 18.56
CA LEU A 4 6.81 -1.29 18.54
C LEU A 4 6.20 -0.01 19.10
N ARG A 5 7.01 0.70 19.86
CA ARG A 5 6.83 2.12 20.29
C ARG A 5 7.99 2.94 19.80
N PHE A 6 7.73 4.20 19.61
CA PHE A 6 8.71 5.16 19.11
C PHE A 6 8.93 6.26 20.13
N ALA A 7 10.15 6.72 20.23
CA ALA A 7 10.54 7.82 21.11
C ALA A 7 11.58 8.68 20.38
N GLU A 8 11.76 9.89 20.85
CA GLU A 8 12.86 10.74 20.42
C GLU A 8 13.80 10.92 21.60
N CYS A 9 15.08 10.64 21.38
CA CYS A 9 16.15 10.83 22.35
C CYS A 9 17.20 11.75 21.71
N ASP A 10 17.36 12.95 22.24
CA ASP A 10 18.31 13.95 21.75
C ASP A 10 18.17 14.24 20.24
N GLY A 11 16.92 14.35 19.76
CA GLY A 11 16.61 14.58 18.34
C GLY A 11 16.73 13.34 17.45
N VAL A 12 17.07 12.17 18.02
CA VAL A 12 17.21 10.91 17.29
C VAL A 12 15.95 10.06 17.49
N PRO A 13 15.26 9.65 16.40
CA PRO A 13 14.13 8.73 16.51
C PRO A 13 14.61 7.33 16.91
N MET A 14 14.02 6.83 17.96
CA MET A 14 14.31 5.52 18.54
C MET A 14 13.08 4.63 18.48
N GLN A 15 13.28 3.32 18.41
CA GLN A 15 12.20 2.34 18.54
C GLN A 15 12.52 1.33 19.65
N CYS A 16 11.49 0.92 20.39
CA CYS A 16 11.59 -0.11 21.42
C CYS A 16 10.43 -1.10 21.32
N ILE A 17 10.63 -2.31 21.85
CA ILE A 17 9.57 -3.30 21.96
C ILE A 17 8.81 -3.02 23.27
N ALA A 18 7.51 -2.81 23.15
CA ALA A 18 6.60 -2.64 24.28
C ALA A 18 5.86 -3.96 24.57
N PRO A 19 5.29 -4.11 25.77
CA PRO A 19 4.35 -5.19 26.06
C PRO A 19 3.22 -5.24 25.01
N ALA A 20 2.71 -6.43 24.74
CA ALA A 20 1.59 -6.60 23.82
C ALA A 20 0.34 -5.84 24.32
N ALA A 21 -0.45 -5.33 23.40
CA ALA A 21 -1.78 -4.81 23.71
C ALA A 21 -2.64 -5.97 24.23
N THR A 22 -3.30 -5.76 25.36
CA THR A 22 -4.18 -6.75 25.96
C THR A 22 -5.63 -6.42 25.66
N GLY A 23 -6.41 -7.45 25.28
CA GLY A 23 -7.83 -7.35 25.03
C GLY A 23 -8.19 -6.88 23.62
N LEU A 24 -9.30 -7.41 23.13
CA LEU A 24 -9.98 -7.00 21.91
C LEU A 24 -11.32 -6.40 22.32
N PRO A 25 -11.52 -5.07 22.21
CA PRO A 25 -12.80 -4.46 22.54
C PRO A 25 -13.94 -5.07 21.70
N LEU A 26 -15.04 -5.43 22.36
CA LEU A 26 -16.27 -5.83 21.73
C LEU A 26 -17.29 -4.73 21.88
N LEU A 27 -17.83 -4.25 20.76
CA LEU A 27 -18.92 -3.27 20.70
C LEU A 27 -20.17 -3.94 20.12
N ASP A 28 -21.23 -4.05 20.89
CA ASP A 28 -22.51 -4.62 20.43
C ASP A 28 -23.38 -3.49 19.82
N LEU A 29 -23.54 -3.54 18.51
CA LEU A 29 -24.38 -2.64 17.70
C LEU A 29 -25.66 -3.34 17.22
N SER A 30 -25.91 -4.58 17.64
CA SER A 30 -27.02 -5.39 17.12
C SER A 30 -28.40 -4.85 17.45
N ALA A 31 -28.51 -3.97 18.43
CA ALA A 31 -29.75 -3.27 18.79
C ALA A 31 -29.98 -1.94 18.04
N ASP A 32 -28.99 -1.48 17.25
CA ASP A 32 -29.14 -0.26 16.44
C ASP A 32 -30.12 -0.51 15.28
N PRO A 33 -31.00 0.44 14.93
CA PRO A 33 -31.90 0.31 13.79
C PRO A 33 -31.18 0.12 12.44
N ALA A 34 -29.91 0.54 12.34
CA ALA A 34 -29.06 0.40 11.16
C ALA A 34 -27.64 -0.01 11.56
N PRO A 35 -27.41 -1.27 12.00
CA PRO A 35 -26.15 -1.71 12.61
C PRO A 35 -24.93 -1.52 11.70
N GLU A 36 -25.05 -1.78 10.41
CA GLU A 36 -23.96 -1.61 9.44
C GLU A 36 -23.58 -0.14 9.29
N ARG A 37 -24.56 0.77 9.21
CA ARG A 37 -24.29 2.20 9.14
C ARG A 37 -23.62 2.70 10.43
N ALA A 38 -24.05 2.20 11.58
CA ALA A 38 -23.41 2.51 12.87
C ALA A 38 -21.99 2.01 12.93
N ALA A 39 -21.70 0.80 12.40
CA ALA A 39 -20.38 0.22 12.31
C ALA A 39 -19.46 1.01 11.36
N HIS A 40 -19.95 1.43 10.20
CA HIS A 40 -19.22 2.32 9.29
C HIS A 40 -18.82 3.63 10.01
N ALA A 41 -19.78 4.33 10.60
CA ALA A 41 -19.53 5.59 11.31
C ALA A 41 -18.57 5.43 12.49
N TRP A 42 -18.63 4.27 13.19
CA TRP A 42 -17.67 3.97 14.25
C TRP A 42 -16.26 3.74 13.70
N THR A 43 -16.14 2.99 12.60
CA THR A 43 -14.86 2.71 11.93
C THR A 43 -14.21 3.99 11.43
N GLU A 44 -14.96 4.88 10.79
CA GLU A 44 -14.47 6.19 10.33
C GLU A 44 -13.92 7.03 11.50
N ARG A 45 -14.62 7.08 12.64
CA ARG A 45 -14.12 7.76 13.84
C ARG A 45 -12.83 7.14 14.37
N LEU A 46 -12.73 5.79 14.38
CA LEU A 46 -11.51 5.10 14.79
C LEU A 46 -10.32 5.50 13.89
N LEU A 47 -10.53 5.54 12.57
CA LEU A 47 -9.51 5.89 11.59
C LEU A 47 -9.12 7.37 11.64
N ALA A 48 -10.07 8.25 11.92
CA ALA A 48 -9.82 9.69 12.08
C ALA A 48 -9.03 10.02 13.37
N THR A 49 -8.96 9.09 14.32
CA THR A 49 -8.24 9.31 15.58
C THR A 49 -6.73 9.10 15.39
N PRO A 50 -5.88 10.12 15.56
CA PRO A 50 -4.44 9.99 15.39
C PRO A 50 -3.81 8.97 16.33
N PHE A 51 -2.73 8.33 15.89
CA PHE A 51 -1.89 7.50 16.75
C PHE A 51 -0.91 8.37 17.54
N ASN A 52 -0.80 8.11 18.85
CA ASN A 52 0.29 8.66 19.65
C ASN A 52 1.43 7.64 19.70
N LEU A 53 2.40 7.78 18.81
CA LEU A 53 3.49 6.81 18.64
C LEU A 53 4.42 6.72 19.85
N SER A 54 4.48 7.77 20.69
CA SER A 54 5.37 7.79 21.88
C SER A 54 4.73 7.18 23.12
N LYS A 55 3.39 7.19 23.22
CA LYS A 55 2.69 6.75 24.44
C LYS A 55 1.80 5.53 24.24
N GLY A 56 1.39 5.24 23.01
CA GLY A 56 0.43 4.19 22.68
C GLY A 56 1.00 3.09 21.78
N HIS A 57 0.15 2.11 21.47
CA HIS A 57 0.43 1.15 20.43
C HIS A 57 0.19 1.79 19.06
N ALA A 58 1.00 1.39 18.07
CA ALA A 58 0.86 1.86 16.70
C ALA A 58 -0.21 1.07 15.91
N HIS A 59 -1.10 0.36 16.60
CA HIS A 59 -2.23 -0.35 16.00
C HIS A 59 -3.43 -0.34 16.95
N ARG A 60 -4.62 -0.55 16.38
CA ARG A 60 -5.89 -0.71 17.08
C ARG A 60 -6.70 -1.79 16.38
N ALA A 61 -7.45 -2.58 17.15
CA ALA A 61 -8.42 -3.51 16.63
C ALA A 61 -9.66 -3.54 17.53
N ALA A 62 -10.80 -3.88 16.97
CA ALA A 62 -12.04 -4.08 17.69
C ALA A 62 -12.91 -5.12 16.99
N LEU A 63 -13.81 -5.74 17.74
CA LEU A 63 -14.86 -6.59 17.22
C LEU A 63 -16.20 -5.88 17.38
N LEU A 64 -16.91 -5.68 16.26
CA LEU A 64 -18.23 -5.06 16.23
C LEU A 64 -19.25 -6.17 15.99
N LYS A 65 -20.21 -6.33 16.88
CA LYS A 65 -21.33 -7.27 16.70
C LYS A 65 -22.51 -6.53 16.10
N LEU A 66 -22.93 -6.92 14.90
CA LEU A 66 -24.01 -6.30 14.15
C LEU A 66 -25.30 -7.12 14.19
N GLY A 67 -25.22 -8.37 14.58
CA GLY A 67 -26.36 -9.29 14.66
C GLY A 67 -25.99 -10.59 15.34
N PRO A 68 -26.91 -11.56 15.40
CA PRO A 68 -26.67 -12.83 16.10
C PRO A 68 -25.47 -13.61 15.58
N ALA A 69 -25.17 -13.51 14.26
CA ALA A 69 -24.09 -14.22 13.59
C ALA A 69 -23.22 -13.30 12.70
N LEU A 70 -23.44 -11.99 12.73
CA LEU A 70 -22.70 -11.02 11.92
C LEU A 70 -21.77 -10.19 12.80
N TYR A 71 -20.48 -10.28 12.51
CA TYR A 71 -19.42 -9.54 13.21
C TYR A 71 -18.46 -8.90 12.23
N TRP A 72 -17.98 -7.71 12.55
CA TRP A 72 -16.87 -7.08 11.86
C TRP A 72 -15.64 -7.08 12.76
N TYR A 73 -14.53 -7.61 12.24
CA TYR A 73 -13.23 -7.40 12.82
C TYR A 73 -12.60 -6.18 12.17
N VAL A 74 -12.53 -5.09 12.92
CA VAL A 74 -11.93 -3.84 12.45
C VAL A 74 -10.50 -3.75 12.96
N ALA A 75 -9.55 -3.49 12.06
CA ALA A 75 -8.14 -3.35 12.39
C ALA A 75 -7.52 -2.18 11.64
N CYS A 76 -6.76 -1.35 12.34
CA CYS A 76 -5.96 -0.30 11.74
C CYS A 76 -4.59 -0.20 12.42
N ALA A 77 -3.59 0.24 11.65
CA ALA A 77 -2.24 0.46 12.16
C ALA A 77 -1.62 1.69 11.50
N HIS A 78 -0.73 2.35 12.23
CA HIS A 78 0.10 3.38 11.65
C HIS A 78 1.06 2.76 10.62
N HIS A 79 1.22 3.40 9.47
CA HIS A 79 2.02 2.86 8.36
C HIS A 79 3.51 2.68 8.68
N ILE A 80 3.99 3.27 9.79
CA ILE A 80 5.35 3.06 10.29
C ILE A 80 5.60 1.61 10.74
N VAL A 81 4.54 0.86 11.09
CA VAL A 81 4.66 -0.54 11.58
C VAL A 81 4.16 -1.57 10.60
N LEU A 82 3.22 -1.26 9.73
CA LEU A 82 2.66 -2.20 8.75
C LEU A 82 2.54 -1.56 7.36
N ASP A 83 2.84 -2.36 6.34
CA ASP A 83 2.51 -2.11 4.94
C ASP A 83 1.32 -2.96 4.48
N GLY A 84 0.85 -2.76 3.25
CA GLY A 84 -0.28 -3.50 2.69
C GLY A 84 -0.06 -5.03 2.68
N TRP A 85 1.16 -5.48 2.39
CA TRP A 85 1.52 -6.91 2.48
C TRP A 85 1.33 -7.45 3.91
N SER A 86 1.74 -6.68 4.90
CA SER A 86 1.60 -7.05 6.31
C SER A 86 0.16 -7.09 6.78
N TYR A 87 -0.73 -6.26 6.23
CA TYR A 87 -2.17 -6.37 6.51
C TYR A 87 -2.75 -7.70 6.04
N ALA A 88 -2.40 -8.16 4.84
CA ALA A 88 -2.81 -9.47 4.34
C ALA A 88 -2.26 -10.63 5.18
N LEU A 89 -1.02 -10.52 5.67
CA LEU A 89 -0.44 -11.48 6.62
C LEU A 89 -1.19 -11.46 7.95
N TRP A 90 -1.49 -10.29 8.49
CA TRP A 90 -2.21 -10.13 9.76
C TRP A 90 -3.60 -10.73 9.66
N ALA A 91 -4.36 -10.42 8.62
CA ALA A 91 -5.70 -10.98 8.40
C ALA A 91 -5.67 -12.51 8.34
N ARG A 92 -4.75 -13.10 7.57
CA ARG A 92 -4.59 -14.56 7.48
C ARG A 92 -4.24 -15.20 8.83
N GLU A 93 -3.37 -14.59 9.60
CA GLU A 93 -2.98 -15.09 10.92
C GLU A 93 -4.15 -15.04 11.91
N VAL A 94 -4.95 -13.97 11.91
CA VAL A 94 -6.16 -13.86 12.73
C VAL A 94 -7.14 -14.98 12.40
N VAL A 95 -7.40 -15.21 11.12
CA VAL A 95 -8.31 -16.27 10.65
C VAL A 95 -7.78 -17.65 11.02
N ALA A 96 -6.51 -17.93 10.78
CA ALA A 96 -5.90 -19.21 11.08
C ALA A 96 -5.97 -19.53 12.60
N ARG A 97 -5.70 -18.55 13.45
CA ARG A 97 -5.79 -18.72 14.91
C ARG A 97 -7.23 -18.89 15.38
N TYR A 98 -8.17 -18.14 14.79
CA TYR A 98 -9.58 -18.29 15.11
C TYR A 98 -10.06 -19.72 14.78
N GLU A 99 -9.73 -20.25 13.59
CA GLU A 99 -10.09 -21.60 13.19
C GLU A 99 -9.42 -22.68 14.05
N ALA A 100 -8.16 -22.50 14.45
CA ALA A 100 -7.46 -23.41 15.36
C ALA A 100 -8.13 -23.46 16.75
N ILE A 101 -8.52 -22.31 17.31
CA ILE A 101 -9.23 -22.25 18.59
C ILE A 101 -10.60 -22.92 18.47
N ARG A 102 -11.34 -22.64 17.40
CA ARG A 102 -12.68 -23.20 17.15
C ARG A 102 -12.66 -24.72 16.98
N SER A 103 -11.67 -25.25 16.24
CA SER A 103 -11.53 -26.71 16.03
C SER A 103 -11.05 -27.48 17.25
N GLY A 104 -10.74 -26.78 18.33
CA GLY A 104 -10.31 -27.42 19.60
C GLY A 104 -8.85 -27.87 19.62
N VAL A 105 -8.09 -27.60 18.56
CA VAL A 105 -6.65 -27.94 18.49
C VAL A 105 -5.87 -27.28 19.65
N ASN A 106 -6.34 -26.16 20.17
CA ASN A 106 -5.73 -25.48 21.33
C ASN A 106 -6.30 -25.92 22.70
N LYS A 107 -7.34 -26.80 22.78
CA LYS A 107 -7.90 -27.21 24.08
C LYS A 107 -6.99 -28.14 24.88
N ALA A 108 -6.08 -28.84 24.22
CA ALA A 108 -5.13 -29.72 24.88
C ALA A 108 -4.01 -29.00 25.65
N SER A 109 -3.69 -27.78 25.24
CA SER A 109 -2.62 -26.94 25.85
C SER A 109 -3.12 -25.89 26.84
N ALA A 110 -4.43 -25.62 26.90
CA ALA A 110 -5.01 -24.62 27.79
C ALA A 110 -5.25 -25.11 29.24
N ASN A 111 -5.16 -26.41 29.49
CA ASN A 111 -5.36 -27.01 30.82
C ASN A 111 -4.05 -27.17 31.65
N GLU A 112 -2.90 -26.94 31.06
CA GLU A 112 -1.63 -26.98 31.79
C GLU A 112 -0.79 -25.76 31.48
N ALA A 113 -0.68 -24.91 32.47
CA ALA A 113 0.31 -23.85 32.63
C ALA A 113 0.11 -22.50 31.90
N ASN A 114 0.18 -21.48 32.73
CA ASN A 114 0.69 -20.12 32.47
C ASN A 114 0.57 -19.54 31.05
N ALA A 115 -0.07 -18.40 30.97
CA ALA A 115 -0.38 -17.59 29.78
C ALA A 115 0.79 -17.28 28.82
N ASP A 116 1.98 -17.80 29.08
CA ASP A 116 3.19 -17.50 28.28
C ASP A 116 3.57 -18.58 27.25
N ASN A 117 2.90 -19.74 27.18
CA ASN A 117 3.37 -20.88 26.37
C ASN A 117 2.36 -21.51 25.39
N ALA A 118 1.23 -20.90 25.09
CA ALA A 118 0.25 -21.48 24.16
C ALA A 118 0.52 -21.09 22.69
N CYS A 119 1.70 -21.43 22.16
CA CYS A 119 1.95 -21.46 20.73
C CYS A 119 1.97 -22.91 20.25
N THR A 120 1.08 -23.27 19.31
CA THR A 120 1.12 -24.56 18.61
C THR A 120 2.46 -24.76 17.90
N GLU A 121 2.86 -26.00 17.61
CA GLU A 121 4.10 -26.30 16.89
C GLU A 121 4.19 -25.56 15.56
N ASP A 122 3.09 -25.38 14.82
CA ASP A 122 3.03 -24.57 13.59
C ASP A 122 3.29 -23.09 13.85
N ALA A 123 2.73 -22.52 14.91
CA ALA A 123 3.00 -21.12 15.29
C ALA A 123 4.45 -20.97 15.79
N GLN A 124 5.00 -21.98 16.48
CA GLN A 124 6.43 -22.01 16.84
C GLN A 124 7.33 -22.21 15.62
N GLN A 125 6.90 -22.97 14.61
CA GLN A 125 7.64 -23.16 13.37
C GLN A 125 7.64 -21.90 12.51
N ILE A 126 6.50 -21.18 12.44
CA ILE A 126 6.41 -19.85 11.82
C ILE A 126 7.30 -18.85 12.58
N GLN A 127 7.24 -18.86 13.91
CA GLN A 127 8.07 -17.96 14.76
C GLN A 127 9.56 -18.25 14.63
N ARG A 128 9.97 -19.51 14.44
CA ARG A 128 11.39 -19.91 14.18
C ARG A 128 11.87 -19.51 12.80
N SER A 129 10.98 -19.34 11.82
CA SER A 129 11.34 -18.95 10.45
C SER A 129 11.42 -17.44 10.24
N VAL A 130 10.92 -16.63 11.19
CA VAL A 130 10.94 -15.16 11.14
C VAL A 130 12.29 -14.67 11.66
N PRO A 131 13.06 -13.93 10.85
CA PRO A 131 14.31 -13.36 11.31
C PRO A 131 14.10 -12.43 12.52
N PRO A 132 14.91 -12.54 13.58
CA PRO A 132 14.86 -11.60 14.68
C PRO A 132 15.06 -10.15 14.19
N LEU A 133 14.37 -9.18 14.79
CA LEU A 133 14.48 -7.76 14.42
C LEU A 133 15.94 -7.29 14.37
N LEU A 134 16.77 -7.70 15.32
CA LEU A 134 18.20 -7.36 15.36
C LEU A 134 18.97 -7.87 14.13
N GLN A 135 18.62 -9.06 13.63
CA GLN A 135 19.21 -9.57 12.39
C GLN A 135 18.83 -8.73 11.19
N LEU A 136 17.56 -8.32 11.08
CA LEU A 136 17.11 -7.43 10.01
C LEU A 136 17.83 -6.09 10.03
N LEU A 137 18.02 -5.52 11.22
CA LEU A 137 18.76 -4.26 11.40
C LEU A 137 20.24 -4.42 11.02
N ALA A 138 20.87 -5.54 11.37
CA ALA A 138 22.25 -5.83 10.98
C ALA A 138 22.39 -5.96 9.46
N GLU A 139 21.42 -6.59 8.80
CA GLU A 139 21.39 -6.73 7.34
C GLU A 139 21.18 -5.38 6.63
N GLU A 140 20.37 -4.48 7.20
CA GLU A 140 20.20 -3.13 6.65
C GLU A 140 21.49 -2.30 6.78
N ARG A 141 22.19 -2.40 7.90
CA ARG A 141 23.52 -1.78 8.07
C ARG A 141 24.53 -2.33 7.06
N SER A 142 24.61 -3.67 6.93
CA SER A 142 25.49 -4.30 5.95
C SER A 142 25.17 -3.92 4.50
N TYR A 143 23.88 -3.70 4.19
CA TYR A 143 23.48 -3.22 2.88
C TYR A 143 23.94 -1.79 2.64
N SER A 144 23.82 -0.88 3.60
CA SER A 144 24.22 0.53 3.45
C SER A 144 25.72 0.70 3.16
N ASP A 145 26.54 -0.26 3.58
CA ASP A 145 27.99 -0.26 3.35
C ASP A 145 28.40 -1.05 2.09
N SER A 146 27.44 -1.57 1.35
CA SER A 146 27.68 -2.49 0.23
C SER A 146 27.88 -1.77 -1.11
N ARG A 147 28.58 -2.44 -2.05
CA ARG A 147 28.67 -2.02 -3.45
C ARG A 147 27.30 -1.91 -4.13
N ARG A 148 26.32 -2.71 -3.68
CA ARG A 148 24.93 -2.65 -4.19
C ARG A 148 24.25 -1.35 -3.82
N TYR A 149 24.47 -0.87 -2.60
CA TYR A 149 23.95 0.44 -2.17
C TYR A 149 24.56 1.57 -3.01
N ALA A 150 25.90 1.57 -3.20
CA ALA A 150 26.58 2.56 -4.01
C ALA A 150 26.07 2.55 -5.48
N ALA A 151 25.88 1.37 -6.06
CA ALA A 151 25.33 1.23 -7.41
C ALA A 151 23.87 1.74 -7.50
N ALA A 152 23.06 1.46 -6.50
CA ALA A 152 21.67 1.96 -6.44
C ALA A 152 21.65 3.48 -6.25
N ALA A 153 22.51 4.05 -5.41
CA ALA A 153 22.67 5.49 -5.28
C ALA A 153 23.05 6.16 -6.61
N ALA A 154 24.04 5.61 -7.31
CA ALA A 154 24.46 6.12 -8.62
C ALA A 154 23.32 6.06 -9.65
N TYR A 155 22.58 4.93 -9.71
CA TYR A 155 21.44 4.77 -10.61
C TYR A 155 20.39 5.88 -10.38
N TRP A 156 19.96 6.08 -9.13
CA TRP A 156 18.94 7.08 -8.82
C TRP A 156 19.44 8.50 -9.05
N GLN A 157 20.67 8.82 -8.67
CA GLN A 157 21.25 10.15 -8.87
C GLN A 157 21.40 10.49 -10.35
N GLN A 158 21.77 9.55 -11.20
CA GLN A 158 21.81 9.75 -12.65
C GLN A 158 20.41 9.94 -13.24
N ARG A 159 19.43 9.16 -12.81
CA ARG A 159 18.03 9.29 -13.26
C ARG A 159 17.44 10.68 -12.94
N PHE A 160 17.88 11.28 -11.84
CA PHE A 160 17.39 12.55 -11.34
C PHE A 160 18.45 13.68 -11.43
N GLU A 161 19.35 13.59 -12.40
CA GLU A 161 20.27 14.70 -12.70
C GLU A 161 19.48 15.99 -13.00
N LYS A 162 18.33 15.85 -13.66
CA LYS A 162 17.32 16.91 -13.82
C LYS A 162 15.95 16.35 -13.40
N VAL A 163 15.36 16.99 -12.39
CA VAL A 163 13.99 16.64 -11.92
C VAL A 163 12.98 17.28 -12.87
N PRO A 164 12.05 16.51 -13.47
CA PRO A 164 10.96 17.07 -14.26
C PRO A 164 10.03 17.93 -13.40
N ALA A 165 9.32 18.86 -14.03
CA ALA A 165 8.26 19.62 -13.36
C ALA A 165 7.07 18.71 -13.00
N SER A 166 6.21 19.18 -12.08
CA SER A 166 4.98 18.49 -11.71
C SER A 166 4.08 18.28 -12.94
N PRO A 167 3.54 17.06 -13.15
CA PRO A 167 2.59 16.81 -14.23
C PRO A 167 1.15 17.27 -13.89
N VAL A 168 0.94 17.84 -12.72
CA VAL A 168 -0.36 18.33 -12.26
C VAL A 168 -0.27 19.79 -11.82
N PRO A 169 -1.34 20.58 -12.03
CA PRO A 169 -1.38 21.97 -11.58
C PRO A 169 -1.52 21.99 -10.05
N LEU A 170 -0.43 22.38 -9.38
CA LEU A 170 -0.45 22.56 -7.93
C LEU A 170 -0.93 23.95 -7.56
N ARG A 171 -1.97 24.04 -6.72
CA ARG A 171 -2.37 25.31 -6.11
C ARG A 171 -1.33 25.69 -5.06
N GLN A 172 -0.97 26.97 -5.00
CA GLN A 172 -0.17 27.49 -3.88
C GLN A 172 -1.08 27.54 -2.65
N THR A 173 -0.82 26.69 -1.69
CA THR A 173 -1.57 26.67 -0.43
C THR A 173 -0.66 27.03 0.73
N SER A 174 -1.16 27.88 1.60
CA SER A 174 -0.53 28.13 2.91
C SER A 174 -0.80 26.94 3.81
N ALA A 175 0.24 26.18 4.14
CA ALA A 175 0.28 25.04 5.05
C ALA A 175 -0.46 23.76 4.56
N GLY A 176 0.32 22.71 4.47
CA GLY A 176 0.00 21.38 4.00
C GLY A 176 -1.21 20.67 4.62
N SER A 177 -2.42 21.00 4.16
CA SER A 177 -3.55 20.13 4.40
C SER A 177 -3.30 18.80 3.69
N ALA A 178 -3.37 17.69 4.42
CA ALA A 178 -3.31 16.35 3.87
C ALA A 178 -4.71 15.73 3.68
N ALA A 179 -5.78 16.50 3.91
CA ALA A 179 -7.14 16.01 3.69
C ALA A 179 -7.33 15.60 2.23
N SER A 180 -8.02 14.49 2.02
CA SER A 180 -8.25 13.92 0.69
C SER A 180 -9.71 13.63 0.43
N VAL A 181 -10.04 13.57 -0.86
CA VAL A 181 -11.32 13.07 -1.35
C VAL A 181 -11.08 11.95 -2.35
N ARG A 182 -11.90 10.90 -2.25
CA ARG A 182 -11.76 9.67 -3.02
C ARG A 182 -12.96 9.47 -3.92
N HIS A 183 -12.69 9.10 -5.19
CA HIS A 183 -13.68 8.59 -6.11
C HIS A 183 -13.36 7.13 -6.44
N THR A 184 -14.29 6.22 -6.16
CA THR A 184 -14.13 4.77 -6.36
C THR A 184 -15.13 4.27 -7.37
N VAL A 185 -14.65 3.45 -8.31
CA VAL A 185 -15.48 2.76 -9.28
C VAL A 185 -15.23 1.27 -9.16
N SER A 186 -16.31 0.47 -9.03
CA SER A 186 -16.24 -0.97 -9.18
C SER A 186 -16.09 -1.32 -10.65
N TRP A 187 -15.09 -2.14 -10.95
CA TRP A 187 -14.81 -2.64 -12.29
C TRP A 187 -15.09 -4.14 -12.32
N PRO A 188 -16.16 -4.57 -13.05
CA PRO A 188 -16.55 -5.97 -13.06
C PRO A 188 -15.41 -6.89 -13.43
N ARG A 189 -15.22 -7.98 -12.69
CA ARG A 189 -14.14 -8.96 -12.91
C ARG A 189 -14.10 -9.45 -14.36
N GLN A 190 -15.25 -9.66 -14.98
CA GLN A 190 -15.35 -10.10 -16.37
C GLN A 190 -14.78 -9.07 -17.35
N GLU A 191 -15.00 -7.78 -17.09
CA GLU A 191 -14.43 -6.70 -17.92
C GLU A 191 -12.93 -6.58 -17.70
N TYR A 192 -12.48 -6.68 -16.45
CA TYR A 192 -11.06 -6.67 -16.12
C TYR A 192 -10.30 -7.84 -16.75
N ALA A 193 -10.91 -9.02 -16.88
CA ALA A 193 -10.30 -10.17 -17.55
C ALA A 193 -9.99 -9.88 -19.04
N ARG A 194 -10.69 -8.95 -19.70
CA ARG A 194 -10.35 -8.50 -21.05
C ARG A 194 -9.03 -7.73 -21.07
N LEU A 195 -8.78 -6.90 -20.04
CA LEU A 195 -7.51 -6.22 -19.90
C LEU A 195 -6.38 -7.24 -19.63
N GLU A 196 -6.60 -8.25 -18.79
CA GLU A 196 -5.61 -9.29 -18.54
C GLU A 196 -5.28 -10.06 -19.82
N THR A 197 -6.30 -10.38 -20.64
CA THR A 197 -6.13 -11.01 -21.98
C THR A 197 -5.34 -10.11 -22.93
N PHE A 198 -5.66 -8.83 -22.98
CA PHE A 198 -4.94 -7.83 -23.78
C PHE A 198 -3.47 -7.73 -23.35
N ALA A 199 -3.23 -7.62 -22.05
CA ALA A 199 -1.88 -7.55 -21.51
C ALA A 199 -1.07 -8.83 -21.81
N ALA A 200 -1.69 -10.00 -21.68
CA ALA A 200 -1.06 -11.28 -21.98
C ALA A 200 -0.66 -11.39 -23.46
N ALA A 201 -1.47 -10.89 -24.39
CA ALA A 201 -1.15 -10.84 -25.82
C ALA A 201 0.11 -10.00 -26.10
N LEU A 202 0.37 -8.97 -25.30
CA LEU A 202 1.57 -8.13 -25.36
C LEU A 202 2.73 -8.68 -24.49
N SER A 203 2.59 -9.85 -23.86
CA SER A 203 3.58 -10.43 -22.95
C SER A 203 3.91 -9.52 -21.74
N VAL A 204 2.90 -8.83 -21.22
CA VAL A 204 2.97 -7.94 -20.04
C VAL A 204 1.85 -8.25 -19.06
N SER A 205 1.82 -7.59 -17.90
CA SER A 205 0.71 -7.68 -16.95
C SER A 205 -0.22 -6.48 -17.07
N ALA A 206 -1.45 -6.61 -16.54
CA ALA A 206 -2.40 -5.50 -16.41
C ALA A 206 -1.78 -4.29 -15.67
N HIS A 207 -0.91 -4.54 -14.68
CA HIS A 207 -0.14 -3.49 -13.99
C HIS A 207 0.65 -2.60 -14.96
N HIS A 208 1.39 -3.21 -15.92
CA HIS A 208 2.17 -2.44 -16.90
C HIS A 208 1.28 -1.60 -17.80
N VAL A 209 0.16 -2.17 -18.28
CA VAL A 209 -0.80 -1.46 -19.13
C VAL A 209 -1.41 -0.27 -18.41
N LEU A 210 -1.89 -0.46 -17.17
CA LEU A 210 -2.53 0.60 -16.39
C LEU A 210 -1.54 1.67 -15.94
N LEU A 211 -0.29 1.31 -15.65
CA LEU A 211 0.75 2.27 -15.38
C LEU A 211 1.12 3.07 -16.63
N ALA A 212 1.26 2.44 -17.80
CA ALA A 212 1.48 3.11 -19.07
C ALA A 212 0.33 4.06 -19.42
N LEU A 213 -0.91 3.63 -19.18
CA LEU A 213 -2.10 4.46 -19.33
C LEU A 213 -2.04 5.71 -18.46
N THR A 214 -1.61 5.57 -17.22
CA THR A 214 -1.43 6.68 -16.28
C THR A 214 -0.38 7.67 -16.79
N TYR A 215 0.75 7.18 -17.31
CA TYR A 215 1.76 8.03 -17.95
C TYR A 215 1.21 8.76 -19.17
N ALA A 216 0.52 8.06 -20.08
CA ALA A 216 -0.06 8.66 -21.28
C ALA A 216 -1.07 9.76 -20.93
N TYR A 217 -1.92 9.52 -19.94
CA TYR A 217 -2.89 10.50 -19.46
C TYR A 217 -2.20 11.76 -18.92
N PHE A 218 -1.27 11.62 -17.97
CA PHE A 218 -0.62 12.77 -17.36
C PHE A 218 0.33 13.49 -18.31
N ALA A 219 0.96 12.81 -19.26
CA ALA A 219 1.72 13.45 -20.33
C ALA A 219 0.83 14.32 -21.23
N SER A 220 -0.35 13.81 -21.56
CA SER A 220 -1.31 14.54 -22.40
C SER A 220 -1.83 15.80 -21.72
N VAL A 221 -2.24 15.72 -20.45
CA VAL A 221 -2.82 16.87 -19.73
C VAL A 221 -1.79 17.91 -19.31
N SER A 222 -0.55 17.49 -18.99
CA SER A 222 0.53 18.41 -18.59
C SER A 222 1.32 18.98 -19.77
N ASN A 223 1.17 18.40 -20.95
CA ASN A 223 1.97 18.68 -22.13
C ASN A 223 3.49 18.52 -21.87
N GLN A 224 3.87 17.56 -21.02
CA GLN A 224 5.26 17.23 -20.71
C GLN A 224 5.62 15.87 -21.26
N ASP A 225 6.85 15.70 -21.73
CA ASP A 225 7.35 14.41 -22.21
C ASP A 225 8.07 13.62 -21.12
N ALA A 226 8.65 14.30 -20.13
CA ALA A 226 9.33 13.66 -19.00
C ALA A 226 8.46 13.76 -17.74
N LEU A 227 8.09 12.62 -17.18
CA LEU A 227 7.23 12.53 -16.01
C LEU A 227 7.84 11.63 -14.92
N VAL A 228 7.48 11.90 -13.68
CA VAL A 228 7.78 11.03 -12.54
C VAL A 228 6.48 10.60 -11.88
N ILE A 229 6.26 9.30 -11.80
CA ILE A 229 5.15 8.70 -11.04
C ILE A 229 5.75 7.86 -9.92
N GLY A 230 5.24 8.05 -8.69
CA GLY A 230 5.59 7.21 -7.55
C GLY A 230 4.95 5.82 -7.69
N VAL A 231 5.74 4.76 -7.67
CA VAL A 231 5.23 3.39 -7.78
C VAL A 231 5.66 2.59 -6.54
N PRO A 232 4.71 2.19 -5.68
CA PRO A 232 5.01 1.36 -4.51
C PRO A 232 5.53 -0.02 -4.88
N SER A 233 6.45 -0.50 -4.08
CA SER A 233 6.98 -1.87 -4.12
C SER A 233 6.97 -2.45 -2.72
N HIS A 234 6.62 -3.73 -2.57
CA HIS A 234 6.65 -4.40 -1.27
C HIS A 234 8.06 -4.57 -0.68
N ASN A 235 9.12 -4.37 -1.49
CA ASN A 235 10.54 -4.40 -1.10
C ASN A 235 10.97 -5.63 -0.28
N ARG A 236 10.28 -6.76 -0.40
CA ARG A 236 10.56 -8.03 0.28
C ARG A 236 11.46 -8.88 -0.60
N HIS A 237 12.71 -8.50 -0.69
CA HIS A 237 13.73 -9.01 -1.62
C HIS A 237 14.16 -10.47 -1.39
N ARG A 238 13.68 -11.11 -0.30
CA ARG A 238 13.91 -12.54 -0.01
C ARG A 238 12.68 -13.18 0.61
N SER A 239 12.55 -14.49 0.45
CA SER A 239 11.36 -15.26 0.88
C SER A 239 11.09 -15.13 2.38
N ALA A 240 12.14 -15.11 3.22
CA ALA A 240 11.99 -14.95 4.66
C ALA A 240 11.29 -13.64 5.07
N LEU A 241 11.42 -12.55 4.29
CA LEU A 241 10.73 -11.30 4.58
C LEU A 241 9.24 -11.35 4.24
N LYS A 242 8.81 -12.28 3.40
CA LYS A 242 7.40 -12.41 2.99
C LYS A 242 6.50 -12.91 4.13
N THR A 243 7.06 -13.46 5.20
CA THR A 243 6.35 -13.92 6.39
C THR A 243 6.47 -12.96 7.59
N VAL A 244 7.19 -11.84 7.42
CA VAL A 244 7.44 -10.88 8.50
C VAL A 244 6.41 -9.76 8.47
N LEU A 245 5.74 -9.50 9.59
CA LEU A 245 4.97 -8.27 9.78
C LEU A 245 5.94 -7.09 9.94
N GLY A 246 5.74 -6.04 9.15
CA GLY A 246 6.57 -4.84 9.19
C GLY A 246 6.25 -3.88 8.05
N SER A 247 6.76 -2.67 8.11
CA SER A 247 6.72 -1.70 7.02
C SER A 247 8.00 -1.83 6.20
N PHE A 248 7.96 -2.58 5.13
CA PHE A 248 9.07 -2.78 4.17
C PHE A 248 8.83 -2.06 2.86
N ALA A 249 7.56 -1.71 2.57
CA ALA A 249 7.20 -1.05 1.33
C ALA A 249 7.99 0.23 1.13
N THR A 250 8.40 0.46 -0.11
CA THR A 250 9.05 1.68 -0.54
C THR A 250 8.36 2.19 -1.80
N ILE A 251 8.48 3.48 -2.07
CA ILE A 251 7.95 4.07 -3.30
C ILE A 251 9.13 4.43 -4.20
N SER A 252 9.14 3.87 -5.39
CA SER A 252 10.15 4.19 -6.42
C SER A 252 9.64 5.38 -7.25
N PRO A 253 10.40 6.49 -7.34
CA PRO A 253 10.05 7.59 -8.24
C PRO A 253 10.42 7.19 -9.66
N LEU A 254 9.46 6.63 -10.39
CA LEU A 254 9.69 6.11 -11.73
C LEU A 254 9.68 7.27 -12.73
N ARG A 255 10.85 7.67 -13.23
CA ARG A 255 11.00 8.70 -14.24
C ARG A 255 11.02 8.08 -15.63
N ILE A 256 10.07 8.50 -16.49
CA ILE A 256 9.96 8.06 -17.88
C ILE A 256 9.97 9.28 -18.81
N VAL A 257 10.63 9.13 -19.94
CA VAL A 257 10.54 10.08 -21.06
C VAL A 257 9.69 9.42 -22.15
N ILE A 258 8.60 10.07 -22.52
CA ILE A 258 7.60 9.55 -23.44
C ILE A 258 7.89 10.10 -24.83
N ASP A 259 8.05 9.21 -25.79
CA ASP A 259 8.01 9.59 -27.20
C ASP A 259 6.55 9.63 -27.68
N ARG A 260 6.02 10.82 -27.91
CA ARG A 260 4.63 11.02 -28.34
C ARG A 260 4.32 10.51 -29.77
N ARG A 261 5.36 10.13 -30.52
CA ARG A 261 5.23 9.56 -31.85
C ARG A 261 5.22 8.03 -31.84
N ALA A 262 5.63 7.46 -30.70
CA ALA A 262 5.63 6.01 -30.53
C ALA A 262 4.22 5.51 -30.20
N SER A 263 3.95 4.25 -30.53
CA SER A 263 2.69 3.57 -30.20
C SER A 263 2.53 3.38 -28.67
N PHE A 264 1.31 3.16 -28.22
CA PHE A 264 1.04 2.83 -26.82
C PHE A 264 1.72 1.51 -26.40
N ALA A 265 1.85 0.55 -27.30
CA ALA A 265 2.60 -0.69 -27.06
C ALA A 265 4.08 -0.41 -26.74
N THR A 266 4.72 0.52 -27.45
CA THR A 266 6.09 0.97 -27.14
C THR A 266 6.19 1.64 -25.77
N LEU A 267 5.18 2.42 -25.37
CA LEU A 267 5.13 3.01 -24.04
C LEU A 267 5.02 1.93 -22.94
N ILE A 268 4.22 0.88 -23.17
CA ILE A 268 4.13 -0.26 -22.23
C ILE A 268 5.50 -0.92 -22.05
N ASP A 269 6.25 -1.17 -23.10
CA ASP A 269 7.60 -1.75 -23.00
C ASP A 269 8.56 -0.81 -22.26
N THR A 270 8.50 0.47 -22.55
CA THR A 270 9.30 1.49 -21.82
C THR A 270 8.99 1.48 -20.33
N VAL A 271 7.71 1.40 -19.95
CA VAL A 271 7.26 1.31 -18.56
C VAL A 271 7.75 0.03 -17.89
N LYS A 272 7.60 -1.12 -18.56
CA LYS A 272 8.05 -2.43 -18.08
C LYS A 272 9.54 -2.43 -17.77
N ASP A 273 10.35 -1.94 -18.70
CA ASP A 273 11.81 -1.89 -18.54
C ASP A 273 12.24 -0.93 -17.43
N ALA A 274 11.61 0.25 -17.36
CA ALA A 274 11.88 1.23 -16.31
C ALA A 274 11.47 0.69 -14.93
N LEU A 275 10.33 0.01 -14.82
CA LEU A 275 9.86 -0.59 -13.58
C LEU A 275 10.78 -1.73 -13.12
N ALA A 276 11.22 -2.59 -14.05
CA ALA A 276 12.18 -3.66 -13.77
C ALA A 276 13.53 -3.08 -13.28
N ALA A 277 14.01 -2.00 -13.89
CA ALA A 277 15.22 -1.32 -13.46
C ALA A 277 15.05 -0.68 -12.07
N ALA A 278 13.95 0.04 -11.81
CA ALA A 278 13.64 0.65 -10.53
C ALA A 278 13.53 -0.41 -9.41
N THR A 279 12.91 -1.56 -9.69
CA THR A 279 12.77 -2.67 -8.73
C THR A 279 14.13 -3.22 -8.29
N ARG A 280 15.13 -3.33 -9.19
CA ARG A 280 16.48 -3.75 -8.82
C ARG A 280 17.19 -2.80 -7.85
N HIS A 281 16.77 -1.51 -7.84
CA HIS A 281 17.34 -0.45 -7.01
C HIS A 281 16.40 0.07 -5.94
N SER A 282 15.23 -0.58 -5.74
CA SER A 282 14.15 -0.12 -4.84
C SER A 282 14.55 -0.10 -3.36
N ARG A 283 15.58 -0.83 -2.98
CA ARG A 283 16.09 -0.86 -1.60
C ARG A 283 16.84 0.41 -1.19
N TYR A 284 17.23 1.26 -2.15
CA TYR A 284 17.87 2.55 -1.83
C TYR A 284 16.84 3.51 -1.24
N PRO A 285 17.12 4.11 -0.05
CA PRO A 285 16.12 4.95 0.62
C PRO A 285 15.85 6.25 -0.13
N LEU A 286 14.57 6.54 -0.36
CA LEU A 286 14.13 7.72 -1.13
C LEU A 286 14.52 9.06 -0.48
N ASN A 287 14.54 9.11 0.86
CA ASN A 287 15.01 10.29 1.59
C ASN A 287 16.48 10.61 1.28
N ARG A 288 17.34 9.60 1.09
CA ARG A 288 18.74 9.79 0.71
C ARG A 288 18.88 10.35 -0.69
N LEU A 289 17.98 9.99 -1.61
CA LEU A 289 17.92 10.63 -2.92
C LEU A 289 17.56 12.11 -2.78
N GLY A 290 16.52 12.44 -2.01
CA GLY A 290 16.13 13.84 -1.76
C GLY A 290 17.25 14.66 -1.13
N GLU A 291 17.98 14.11 -0.16
CA GLU A 291 19.15 14.74 0.45
C GLU A 291 20.26 15.01 -0.59
N ALA A 292 20.58 14.02 -1.44
CA ALA A 292 21.60 14.15 -2.47
C ALA A 292 21.24 15.20 -3.54
N LEU A 293 19.96 15.31 -3.90
CA LEU A 293 19.47 16.31 -4.85
C LEU A 293 19.50 17.71 -4.25
N ARG A 294 19.09 17.90 -3.01
CA ARG A 294 19.20 19.19 -2.29
C ARG A 294 20.66 19.64 -2.14
N ALA A 295 21.58 18.72 -1.86
CA ALA A 295 23.01 19.02 -1.79
C ALA A 295 23.60 19.51 -3.13
N ARG A 296 22.93 19.22 -4.26
CA ARG A 296 23.26 19.73 -5.60
C ARG A 296 22.50 21.03 -5.96
N GLY A 297 21.82 21.65 -4.99
CA GLY A 297 21.08 22.91 -5.19
C GLY A 297 19.73 22.72 -5.90
N GLN A 298 19.22 21.49 -6.01
CA GLN A 298 17.88 21.28 -6.54
C GLN A 298 16.86 21.45 -5.42
N ASP A 299 15.89 22.35 -5.61
CA ASP A 299 14.76 22.50 -4.69
C ASP A 299 13.76 21.37 -4.94
N VAL A 300 13.88 20.30 -4.14
CA VAL A 300 13.04 19.12 -4.26
C VAL A 300 12.31 18.92 -2.94
N SER A 301 11.10 19.42 -2.86
CA SER A 301 10.19 19.14 -1.74
C SER A 301 9.58 17.75 -1.88
N ARG A 302 9.25 17.33 -3.10
CA ARG A 302 8.75 16.01 -3.49
C ARG A 302 9.37 15.57 -4.81
N LEU A 303 9.48 14.25 -5.03
CA LEU A 303 10.01 13.70 -6.28
C LEU A 303 8.91 13.36 -7.28
N PHE A 304 7.65 13.27 -6.83
CA PHE A 304 6.47 13.00 -7.65
C PHE A 304 5.23 13.61 -7.00
N ASP A 305 4.28 13.98 -7.82
CA ASP A 305 2.97 14.51 -7.43
C ASP A 305 1.82 13.61 -7.91
N VAL A 306 2.16 12.54 -8.59
CA VAL A 306 1.26 11.45 -8.97
C VAL A 306 1.83 10.14 -8.46
N GLN A 307 0.99 9.32 -7.83
CA GLN A 307 1.33 7.95 -7.43
C GLN A 307 0.39 6.97 -8.12
N PHE A 308 0.95 5.86 -8.59
CA PHE A 308 0.17 4.73 -9.11
C PHE A 308 0.40 3.53 -8.21
N ASN A 309 -0.66 3.03 -7.61
CA ASN A 309 -0.63 1.93 -6.66
C ASN A 309 -1.44 0.76 -7.22
N TYR A 310 -0.79 -0.38 -7.42
CA TYR A 310 -1.45 -1.61 -7.85
C TYR A 310 -1.35 -2.64 -6.74
N GLN A 311 -2.48 -2.90 -6.09
CA GLN A 311 -2.60 -3.77 -4.93
C GLN A 311 -3.30 -5.07 -5.35
N ARG A 312 -2.56 -6.17 -5.29
CA ARG A 312 -3.12 -7.50 -5.46
C ARG A 312 -2.95 -8.27 -4.17
N PHE A 313 -4.05 -8.42 -3.46
CA PHE A 313 -4.10 -9.15 -2.21
C PHE A 313 -5.07 -10.31 -2.35
N ASP A 314 -4.61 -11.50 -2.02
CA ASP A 314 -5.48 -12.64 -1.86
C ASP A 314 -6.15 -12.56 -0.47
N HIS A 315 -7.38 -12.09 -0.46
CA HIS A 315 -8.23 -12.01 0.73
C HIS A 315 -9.24 -13.17 0.81
N GLU A 316 -9.08 -14.21 0.00
CA GLU A 316 -9.96 -15.38 0.03
C GLU A 316 -9.75 -16.21 1.32
N ALA A 317 -10.04 -15.60 2.45
CA ALA A 317 -10.07 -16.27 3.73
C ALA A 317 -11.48 -16.80 4.01
N ARG A 318 -11.56 -17.99 4.59
CA ARG A 318 -12.83 -18.61 4.97
C ARG A 318 -12.82 -18.92 6.45
N ILE A 319 -13.96 -18.66 7.09
CA ILE A 319 -14.25 -19.09 8.45
C ILE A 319 -15.43 -20.04 8.36
N ASN A 320 -15.26 -21.28 8.83
CA ASN A 320 -16.31 -22.31 8.79
C ASN A 320 -16.90 -22.53 7.38
N GLY A 321 -16.06 -22.46 6.34
CA GLY A 321 -16.48 -22.55 4.94
C GLY A 321 -17.14 -21.31 4.36
N ALA A 322 -17.56 -20.32 5.17
CA ALA A 322 -18.08 -19.04 4.71
C ALA A 322 -16.95 -18.11 4.30
N MET A 323 -17.13 -17.42 3.17
CA MET A 323 -16.20 -16.36 2.74
C MET A 323 -16.21 -15.20 3.72
N ILE A 324 -15.03 -14.64 3.97
CA ILE A 324 -14.87 -13.38 4.69
C ILE A 324 -14.94 -12.26 3.66
N GLU A 325 -15.84 -11.33 3.89
CA GLU A 325 -15.91 -10.10 3.12
C GLU A 325 -14.93 -9.08 3.71
N SER A 326 -14.09 -8.49 2.87
CA SER A 326 -13.08 -7.51 3.28
C SER A 326 -13.41 -6.15 2.72
N HIS A 327 -13.44 -5.13 3.58
CA HIS A 327 -13.69 -3.74 3.21
C HIS A 327 -12.48 -2.87 3.53
N HIS A 328 -12.08 -2.04 2.59
CA HIS A 328 -11.02 -1.06 2.76
C HIS A 328 -11.58 0.33 3.04
N PHE A 329 -11.19 0.88 4.18
CA PHE A 329 -11.54 2.25 4.55
C PHE A 329 -10.38 3.20 4.28
N GLY A 330 -10.64 4.34 3.66
CA GLY A 330 -9.69 5.45 3.61
C GLY A 330 -9.66 6.18 4.96
N ASN A 331 -8.52 6.74 5.29
CA ASN A 331 -8.38 7.59 6.49
C ASN A 331 -8.73 9.05 6.23
N GLY A 332 -9.06 9.43 4.97
CA GLY A 332 -9.37 10.80 4.56
C GLY A 332 -8.16 11.72 4.44
N TYR A 333 -6.95 11.16 4.38
CA TYR A 333 -5.71 11.93 4.29
C TYR A 333 -4.77 11.35 3.24
N GLU A 334 -4.27 12.21 2.35
CA GLU A 334 -3.27 11.87 1.35
C GLU A 334 -2.29 13.03 1.15
N GLN A 335 -1.00 12.73 1.20
CA GLN A 335 0.04 13.76 1.02
C GLN A 335 0.37 13.99 -0.45
N VAL A 336 0.20 12.96 -1.29
CA VAL A 336 0.45 13.05 -2.72
C VAL A 336 -0.76 13.74 -3.40
N PRO A 337 -0.54 14.71 -4.28
CA PRO A 337 -1.65 15.44 -4.93
C PRO A 337 -2.66 14.56 -5.64
N VAL A 338 -2.21 13.51 -6.33
CA VAL A 338 -3.09 12.54 -7.01
C VAL A 338 -2.56 11.13 -6.80
N VAL A 339 -3.41 10.23 -6.32
CA VAL A 339 -3.13 8.80 -6.21
C VAL A 339 -4.14 8.00 -7.02
N VAL A 340 -3.65 7.18 -7.93
CA VAL A 340 -4.44 6.21 -8.68
C VAL A 340 -4.18 4.83 -8.10
N THR A 341 -5.21 4.17 -7.59
CA THR A 341 -5.08 2.84 -6.98
C THR A 341 -5.97 1.83 -7.68
N ILE A 342 -5.43 0.67 -7.97
CA ILE A 342 -6.14 -0.52 -8.42
C ILE A 342 -6.06 -1.56 -7.31
N CYS A 343 -7.21 -2.01 -6.83
CA CYS A 343 -7.31 -3.05 -5.81
C CYS A 343 -7.91 -4.33 -6.40
N ASP A 344 -7.13 -5.40 -6.38
CA ASP A 344 -7.52 -6.75 -6.78
C ASP A 344 -7.52 -7.65 -5.52
N TYR A 345 -8.69 -7.97 -5.00
CA TYR A 345 -8.87 -8.75 -3.77
C TYR A 345 -9.08 -10.24 -4.01
N GLY A 346 -8.86 -10.72 -5.22
CA GLY A 346 -9.02 -12.13 -5.59
C GLY A 346 -10.15 -12.36 -6.61
N VAL A 347 -10.26 -13.61 -7.06
CA VAL A 347 -11.11 -13.97 -8.22
C VAL A 347 -12.61 -13.81 -7.98
N SER A 348 -13.04 -13.82 -6.72
CA SER A 348 -14.45 -13.68 -6.35
C SER A 348 -14.93 -12.23 -6.18
N HIS A 349 -14.04 -11.27 -6.31
CA HIS A 349 -14.35 -9.85 -6.12
C HIS A 349 -14.16 -9.06 -7.42
N ASP A 350 -14.97 -8.03 -7.61
CA ASP A 350 -14.72 -7.01 -8.61
C ASP A 350 -13.45 -6.22 -8.27
N ILE A 351 -12.87 -5.58 -9.26
CA ILE A 351 -11.71 -4.71 -9.06
C ILE A 351 -12.20 -3.35 -8.60
N GLU A 352 -11.57 -2.78 -7.59
CA GLU A 352 -11.77 -1.38 -7.27
C GLU A 352 -10.74 -0.51 -7.99
N TRP A 353 -11.22 0.47 -8.73
CA TRP A 353 -10.40 1.52 -9.32
C TRP A 353 -10.67 2.83 -8.58
N ILE A 354 -9.64 3.37 -7.96
CA ILE A 354 -9.74 4.50 -7.05
C ILE A 354 -8.87 5.63 -7.57
N VAL A 355 -9.43 6.85 -7.60
CA VAL A 355 -8.68 8.10 -7.74
C VAL A 355 -8.89 8.88 -6.45
N GLU A 356 -7.81 9.14 -5.74
CA GLU A 356 -7.79 9.95 -4.52
C GLU A 356 -6.96 11.21 -4.76
N VAL A 357 -7.50 12.35 -4.36
CA VAL A 357 -6.85 13.65 -4.57
C VAL A 357 -6.76 14.43 -3.26
N ASN A 358 -5.63 15.09 -3.06
CA ASN A 358 -5.43 15.99 -1.93
C ASN A 358 -6.23 17.26 -2.13
N THR A 359 -7.10 17.59 -1.16
CA THR A 359 -8.03 18.74 -1.25
C THR A 359 -7.35 20.11 -1.21
N ALA A 360 -6.07 20.17 -0.85
CA ALA A 360 -5.28 21.38 -1.00
C ALA A 360 -5.08 21.78 -2.48
N HIS A 361 -5.12 20.81 -3.40
CA HIS A 361 -4.83 21.02 -4.82
C HIS A 361 -6.03 20.78 -5.73
N PHE A 362 -6.92 19.85 -5.36
CA PHE A 362 -8.00 19.33 -6.19
C PHE A 362 -9.31 19.22 -5.41
N ASP A 363 -10.41 18.93 -6.08
CA ASP A 363 -11.69 18.61 -5.47
C ASP A 363 -12.26 17.26 -5.97
N GLY A 364 -13.45 16.89 -5.49
CA GLY A 364 -14.08 15.61 -5.86
C GLY A 364 -14.43 15.52 -7.35
N ARG A 365 -14.72 16.63 -8.02
CA ARG A 365 -15.00 16.66 -9.46
C ARG A 365 -13.74 16.40 -10.28
N ASP A 366 -12.59 16.85 -9.77
CA ASP A 366 -11.30 16.55 -10.38
C ASP A 366 -11.02 15.04 -10.34
N ALA A 367 -11.27 14.38 -9.21
CA ALA A 367 -11.10 12.93 -9.07
C ALA A 367 -12.02 12.15 -10.04
N GLU A 368 -13.29 12.54 -10.14
CA GLU A 368 -14.25 11.96 -11.10
C GLU A 368 -13.80 12.17 -12.55
N ALA A 369 -13.34 13.39 -12.89
CA ALA A 369 -12.89 13.71 -14.24
C ALA A 369 -11.63 12.92 -14.64
N ILE A 370 -10.66 12.77 -13.72
CA ILE A 370 -9.46 11.94 -13.94
C ILE A 370 -9.89 10.49 -14.20
N MET A 371 -10.75 9.93 -13.37
CA MET A 371 -11.27 8.56 -13.52
C MET A 371 -11.96 8.36 -14.87
N ALA A 372 -12.87 9.24 -15.24
CA ALA A 372 -13.62 9.15 -16.49
C ALA A 372 -12.70 9.17 -17.72
N ARG A 373 -11.69 10.04 -17.70
CA ARG A 373 -10.71 10.15 -18.79
C ARG A 373 -9.79 8.95 -18.87
N LEU A 374 -9.32 8.42 -17.72
CA LEU A 374 -8.52 7.20 -17.69
C LEU A 374 -9.30 6.02 -18.28
N ARG A 375 -10.59 5.86 -17.93
CA ARG A 375 -11.44 4.81 -18.50
C ARG A 375 -11.63 4.97 -20.01
N THR A 376 -11.94 6.17 -20.48
CA THR A 376 -12.08 6.45 -21.90
C THR A 376 -10.79 6.15 -22.68
N LEU A 377 -9.64 6.51 -22.11
CA LEU A 377 -8.34 6.22 -22.73
C LEU A 377 -8.06 4.72 -22.75
N LEU A 378 -8.39 3.99 -21.68
CA LEU A 378 -8.27 2.53 -21.62
C LEU A 378 -9.09 1.85 -22.72
N ASP A 379 -10.36 2.24 -22.89
CA ASP A 379 -11.24 1.70 -23.92
C ASP A 379 -10.70 1.95 -25.33
N ARG A 380 -10.03 3.09 -25.53
CA ARG A 380 -9.39 3.43 -26.80
C ARG A 380 -8.17 2.56 -27.06
N VAL A 381 -7.22 2.49 -26.13
CA VAL A 381 -5.96 1.75 -26.32
C VAL A 381 -6.19 0.24 -26.42
N MET A 382 -7.23 -0.29 -25.79
CA MET A 382 -7.61 -1.71 -25.95
C MET A 382 -8.18 -2.03 -27.32
N ARG A 383 -8.74 -1.03 -28.04
CA ARG A 383 -9.23 -1.20 -29.41
C ARG A 383 -8.14 -0.97 -30.45
N GLU A 384 -7.24 -0.01 -30.18
CA GLU A 384 -6.23 0.47 -31.12
C GLU A 384 -4.87 0.60 -30.38
N PRO A 385 -4.19 -0.52 -30.08
CA PRO A 385 -2.95 -0.49 -29.28
C PRO A 385 -1.77 0.17 -30.01
N ASP A 386 -1.83 0.24 -31.33
CA ASP A 386 -0.80 0.83 -32.19
C ASP A 386 -1.04 2.32 -32.49
N ALA A 387 -2.13 2.90 -31.94
CA ALA A 387 -2.48 4.31 -32.15
C ALA A 387 -1.67 5.26 -31.26
#